data_6a0b33b7b6f851a82db488bb69a9d20c
#
_entry.id   6a0b33b7b6f851a82db488bb69a9d20c
#
_cell.length_a   1.000
_cell.length_b   1.000
_cell.length_c   1.000
_cell.angle_alpha   90.00
_cell.angle_beta   90.00
_cell.angle_gamma   90.00
#
_symmetry.space_group_name_H-M   'P 1'
#
loop_
_entity.id
_entity.type
_entity.pdbx_description
1 polymer ?
#
loop_
_entity_poly.entity_id
_entity_poly.type
_entity_poly.pdbx_seq_one_letter_code
_entity_poly.pdbx_strand_id
1 'polypeptide(L)'
;MGLIKDRNGRDLTEAEDIKKWWQEYTELYKKDLHDPDNHDGVITHLEPDILECEVKWALGSITTNKAGGDDRIPVELYQILKDDAVKVLHSICQQIWKTHQWPQDWKRSVFIPIPKKGNAKECSNYHTIALISHASKVMLKILQARLQQYLNHESPDVQAGFRKGKGTRDQIATIHRIIKKAREFQKNIYFCFIDYAKVFDCVDHNKLWKSLKETGIPDHLTHLLRNLYADQEATVRTGHATTDWFQIGKGVHQGCILSPCSFNLYAEYIMRNAGLDEAQAGMKIAWRIISNLRYADDTTFMVESEEELKSLLMKVKKDLHV
;
A
#
# COMPACT_ATOMS: atom_id res chain seq x y z
N MET A 1 -26.36 4.98 -6.62
CA MET A 1 -25.53 4.94 -5.40
C MET A 1 -26.46 4.69 -4.23
N GLY A 2 -26.17 3.70 -3.37
CA GLY A 2 -26.97 3.44 -2.18
C GLY A 2 -26.88 4.61 -1.19
N LEU A 3 -27.97 4.91 -0.51
CA LEU A 3 -28.02 5.94 0.53
C LEU A 3 -27.15 5.52 1.71
N ILE A 4 -26.32 6.44 2.22
CA ILE A 4 -25.54 6.24 3.43
C ILE A 4 -26.48 6.22 4.61
N LYS A 5 -26.32 5.25 5.53
CA LYS A 5 -27.17 5.11 6.71
C LYS A 5 -26.37 5.38 7.98
N ASP A 6 -27.02 6.00 8.97
CA ASP A 6 -26.45 6.14 10.31
C ASP A 6 -26.42 4.78 11.05
N ARG A 7 -25.82 4.76 12.25
CA ARG A 7 -25.76 3.55 13.12
C ARG A 7 -27.13 2.99 13.48
N ASN A 8 -28.18 3.81 13.41
CA ASN A 8 -29.58 3.43 13.70
C ASN A 8 -30.29 2.96 12.43
N GLY A 9 -29.67 2.98 11.26
CA GLY A 9 -30.26 2.55 10.00
C GLY A 9 -31.07 3.61 9.28
N ARG A 10 -31.05 4.88 9.73
CA ARG A 10 -31.74 6.00 9.10
C ARG A 10 -30.87 6.51 7.92
N ASP A 11 -31.53 6.77 6.80
CA ASP A 11 -30.86 7.32 5.63
C ASP A 11 -30.38 8.75 5.91
N LEU A 12 -29.08 9.00 5.66
CA LEU A 12 -28.49 10.32 5.75
C LEU A 12 -28.71 11.02 4.42
N THR A 13 -29.53 12.06 4.43
CA THR A 13 -29.88 12.86 3.25
C THR A 13 -29.24 14.24 3.26
N GLU A 14 -28.98 14.78 4.45
CA GLU A 14 -28.39 16.10 4.62
C GLU A 14 -26.86 16.04 4.45
N ALA A 15 -26.30 17.01 3.70
CA ALA A 15 -24.87 17.07 3.40
C ALA A 15 -24.02 17.18 4.67
N GLU A 16 -24.50 17.92 5.69
CA GLU A 16 -23.80 18.09 6.97
C GLU A 16 -23.75 16.81 7.79
N ASP A 17 -24.83 16.03 7.81
CA ASP A 17 -24.87 14.75 8.51
C ASP A 17 -23.96 13.73 7.84
N ILE A 18 -23.93 13.71 6.51
CA ILE A 18 -23.01 12.89 5.71
C ILE A 18 -21.56 13.31 5.99
N LYS A 19 -21.27 14.62 6.03
CA LYS A 19 -19.96 15.16 6.35
C LYS A 19 -19.51 14.73 7.75
N LYS A 20 -20.36 14.88 8.75
CA LYS A 20 -20.07 14.49 10.14
C LYS A 20 -19.80 12.98 10.26
N TRP A 21 -20.57 12.15 9.57
CA TRP A 21 -20.36 10.70 9.55
C TRP A 21 -18.99 10.32 8.93
N TRP A 22 -18.57 11.03 7.88
CA TRP A 22 -17.24 10.83 7.29
C TRP A 22 -16.12 11.41 8.16
N GLN A 23 -16.36 12.41 8.99
CA GLN A 23 -15.39 12.89 9.96
C GLN A 23 -14.98 11.80 10.97
N GLU A 24 -15.88 10.94 11.40
CA GLU A 24 -15.54 9.76 12.21
C GLU A 24 -14.59 8.81 11.47
N TYR A 25 -14.73 8.68 10.15
CA TYR A 25 -13.81 7.88 9.33
C TYR A 25 -12.39 8.47 9.29
N THR A 26 -12.28 9.77 9.34
CA THR A 26 -10.97 10.46 9.29
C THR A 26 -10.12 10.19 10.53
N GLU A 27 -10.74 9.87 11.68
CA GLU A 27 -10.01 9.52 12.90
C GLU A 27 -9.15 8.25 12.72
N LEU A 28 -9.49 7.38 11.79
CA LEU A 28 -8.69 6.18 11.48
C LEU A 28 -7.29 6.52 10.97
N TYR A 29 -7.12 7.69 10.36
CA TYR A 29 -5.85 8.15 9.76
C TYR A 29 -5.05 9.06 10.68
N LYS A 30 -5.63 9.52 11.81
CA LYS A 30 -4.92 10.34 12.79
C LYS A 30 -3.94 9.45 13.58
N LYS A 31 -2.70 9.86 13.64
CA LYS A 31 -1.65 9.29 14.49
C LYS A 31 -0.76 10.42 15.00
N ASP A 32 -0.03 10.16 16.08
CA ASP A 32 1.07 11.02 16.50
C ASP A 32 2.04 11.20 15.35
N LEU A 33 2.07 12.45 14.83
CA LEU A 33 2.86 12.83 13.65
C LEU A 33 4.36 12.94 13.96
N HIS A 34 4.79 12.46 15.14
CA HIS A 34 6.19 12.54 15.53
C HIS A 34 6.99 11.39 14.90
N ASP A 35 7.83 11.73 13.92
CA ASP A 35 8.89 10.85 13.42
C ASP A 35 10.18 11.14 14.20
N PRO A 36 10.55 10.29 15.18
CA PRO A 36 11.72 10.51 16.02
C PRO A 36 13.05 10.38 15.26
N ASP A 37 13.04 9.75 14.09
CA ASP A 37 14.22 9.48 13.26
C ASP A 37 14.36 10.44 12.06
N ASN A 38 13.55 11.52 12.01
CA ASN A 38 13.68 12.52 10.96
C ASN A 38 14.91 13.42 11.22
N HIS A 39 16.08 12.83 11.14
CA HIS A 39 17.33 13.56 11.16
C HIS A 39 17.73 13.89 9.72
N ASP A 40 18.09 15.15 9.48
CA ASP A 40 18.76 15.64 8.26
C ASP A 40 20.17 15.03 8.13
N GLY A 41 20.23 13.69 8.05
CA GLY A 41 21.47 12.96 7.83
C GLY A 41 22.02 13.26 6.44
N VAL A 42 23.36 13.31 6.34
CA VAL A 42 24.03 13.42 5.04
C VAL A 42 23.66 12.21 4.19
N ILE A 43 23.01 12.44 3.06
CA ILE A 43 22.64 11.38 2.11
C ILE A 43 23.93 10.89 1.44
N THR A 44 24.33 9.67 1.75
CA THR A 44 25.60 9.09 1.30
C THR A 44 25.54 8.42 -0.07
N HIS A 45 24.35 7.96 -0.49
CA HIS A 45 24.14 7.27 -1.76
C HIS A 45 23.04 7.96 -2.55
N LEU A 46 23.43 8.68 -3.59
CA LEU A 46 22.53 9.32 -4.53
C LEU A 46 22.21 8.35 -5.67
N GLU A 47 20.93 8.17 -5.92
CA GLU A 47 20.47 7.51 -7.14
C GLU A 47 20.68 8.43 -8.36
N PRO A 48 20.82 7.89 -9.58
CA PRO A 48 20.96 8.69 -10.79
C PRO A 48 19.79 9.68 -10.99
N ASP A 49 20.10 10.83 -11.56
CA ASP A 49 19.09 11.85 -11.90
C ASP A 49 17.94 11.27 -12.75
N ILE A 50 16.77 11.88 -12.62
CA ILE A 50 15.61 11.51 -13.44
C ILE A 50 15.86 11.98 -14.88
N LEU A 51 15.67 11.06 -15.82
CA LEU A 51 15.82 11.33 -17.25
C LEU A 51 14.47 11.70 -17.90
N GLU A 52 14.51 12.52 -18.94
CA GLU A 52 13.32 12.89 -19.71
C GLU A 52 12.60 11.66 -20.31
N CYS A 53 13.35 10.64 -20.73
CA CYS A 53 12.79 9.39 -21.23
C CYS A 53 12.00 8.62 -20.17
N GLU A 54 12.39 8.68 -18.87
CA GLU A 54 11.63 8.08 -17.78
C GLU A 54 10.28 8.81 -17.60
N VAL A 55 10.28 10.14 -17.69
CA VAL A 55 9.05 10.95 -17.62
C VAL A 55 8.13 10.62 -18.79
N LYS A 56 8.65 10.54 -19.99
CA LYS A 56 7.90 10.18 -21.21
C LYS A 56 7.31 8.78 -21.10
N TRP A 57 8.08 7.81 -20.63
CA TRP A 57 7.62 6.45 -20.35
C TRP A 57 6.53 6.42 -19.28
N ALA A 58 6.75 7.11 -18.16
CA ALA A 58 5.80 7.16 -17.06
C ALA A 58 4.47 7.76 -17.48
N LEU A 59 4.49 8.90 -18.18
CA LEU A 59 3.30 9.56 -18.71
C LEU A 59 2.53 8.65 -19.68
N GLY A 60 3.23 7.97 -20.60
CA GLY A 60 2.63 7.01 -21.54
C GLY A 60 2.04 5.77 -20.86
N SER A 61 2.49 5.44 -19.65
CA SER A 61 2.00 4.28 -18.89
C SER A 61 0.75 4.57 -18.05
N ILE A 62 0.36 5.84 -17.90
CA ILE A 62 -0.85 6.22 -17.15
C ILE A 62 -2.08 5.96 -18.00
N THR A 63 -3.03 5.21 -17.45
CA THR A 63 -4.27 4.85 -18.15
C THR A 63 -5.17 6.07 -18.34
N THR A 64 -5.69 6.23 -19.56
CA THR A 64 -6.69 7.25 -19.92
C THR A 64 -8.08 6.96 -19.35
N ASN A 65 -8.98 7.92 -19.48
CA ASN A 65 -10.37 7.83 -18.98
C ASN A 65 -10.45 7.52 -17.47
N LYS A 66 -9.53 8.08 -16.70
CA LYS A 66 -9.53 8.01 -15.23
C LYS A 66 -9.75 9.39 -14.63
N ALA A 67 -10.46 9.42 -13.50
CA ALA A 67 -10.66 10.65 -12.76
C ALA A 67 -9.33 11.25 -12.30
N GLY A 68 -9.18 12.55 -12.44
CA GLY A 68 -8.07 13.32 -11.87
C GLY A 68 -8.18 13.47 -10.36
N GLY A 69 -7.14 14.01 -9.75
CA GLY A 69 -7.12 14.39 -8.36
C GLY A 69 -7.96 15.62 -8.06
N ASP A 70 -7.52 16.42 -7.10
CA ASP A 70 -8.20 17.67 -6.76
C ASP A 70 -8.09 18.73 -7.86
N ASP A 71 -6.98 18.72 -8.60
CA ASP A 71 -6.72 19.57 -9.78
C ASP A 71 -7.68 19.30 -10.95
N ARG A 72 -8.35 18.15 -10.96
CA ARG A 72 -9.26 17.69 -12.03
C ARG A 72 -8.65 17.67 -13.43
N ILE A 73 -7.32 17.72 -13.55
CA ILE A 73 -6.64 17.69 -14.85
C ILE A 73 -6.63 16.27 -15.39
N PRO A 74 -7.25 15.97 -16.53
CA PRO A 74 -7.23 14.65 -17.12
C PRO A 74 -5.85 14.35 -17.72
N VAL A 75 -5.44 13.08 -17.71
CA VAL A 75 -4.13 12.68 -18.27
C VAL A 75 -4.04 12.94 -19.78
N GLU A 76 -5.15 12.91 -20.48
CA GLU A 76 -5.27 13.20 -21.90
C GLU A 76 -4.73 14.59 -22.27
N LEU A 77 -4.87 15.57 -21.38
CA LEU A 77 -4.33 16.92 -21.61
C LEU A 77 -2.79 16.88 -21.73
N TYR A 78 -2.12 16.14 -20.83
CA TYR A 78 -0.67 15.96 -20.90
C TYR A 78 -0.24 15.20 -22.15
N GLN A 79 -1.06 14.23 -22.60
CA GLN A 79 -0.78 13.46 -23.82
C GLN A 79 -0.95 14.30 -25.08
N ILE A 80 -1.88 15.26 -25.09
CA ILE A 80 -2.06 16.22 -26.20
C ILE A 80 -0.88 17.18 -26.29
N LEU A 81 -0.39 17.69 -25.16
CA LEU A 81 0.75 18.61 -25.08
C LEU A 81 2.10 17.94 -25.39
N LYS A 82 2.16 16.60 -25.40
CA LYS A 82 3.33 15.79 -25.79
C LYS A 82 4.64 16.26 -25.15
N ASP A 83 5.61 16.66 -25.96
CA ASP A 83 6.96 17.00 -25.55
C ASP A 83 7.02 18.23 -24.61
N ASP A 84 6.10 19.18 -24.76
CA ASP A 84 6.03 20.34 -23.85
C ASP A 84 5.60 19.93 -22.45
N ALA A 85 4.59 19.04 -22.32
CA ALA A 85 4.21 18.48 -21.04
C ALA A 85 5.37 17.68 -20.42
N VAL A 86 6.09 16.89 -21.20
CA VAL A 86 7.24 16.10 -20.74
C VAL A 86 8.33 17.00 -20.19
N LYS A 87 8.70 18.09 -20.87
CA LYS A 87 9.72 19.06 -20.41
C LYS A 87 9.35 19.70 -19.06
N VAL A 88 8.10 20.15 -18.94
CA VAL A 88 7.61 20.77 -17.68
C VAL A 88 7.60 19.76 -16.55
N LEU A 89 7.03 18.57 -16.77
CA LEU A 89 7.00 17.51 -15.76
C LEU A 89 8.40 17.04 -15.39
N HIS A 90 9.33 16.95 -16.35
CA HIS A 90 10.71 16.61 -16.11
C HIS A 90 11.40 17.63 -15.18
N SER A 91 11.22 18.93 -15.46
CA SER A 91 11.76 20.00 -14.61
C SER A 91 11.24 19.90 -13.17
N ILE A 92 9.93 19.65 -12.98
CA ILE A 92 9.33 19.48 -11.66
C ILE A 92 9.87 18.21 -10.98
N CYS A 93 9.92 17.10 -11.68
CA CYS A 93 10.44 15.84 -11.14
C CYS A 93 11.92 15.97 -10.73
N GLN A 94 12.75 16.65 -11.53
CA GLN A 94 14.14 16.91 -11.18
C GLN A 94 14.27 17.82 -9.94
N GLN A 95 13.41 18.84 -9.82
CA GLN A 95 13.41 19.69 -8.64
C GLN A 95 13.04 18.88 -7.37
N ILE A 96 11.99 18.06 -7.42
CA ILE A 96 11.63 17.15 -6.33
C ILE A 96 12.79 16.20 -6.01
N TRP A 97 13.44 15.65 -7.03
CA TRP A 97 14.55 14.72 -6.90
C TRP A 97 15.74 15.31 -6.17
N LYS A 98 16.08 16.57 -6.47
CA LYS A 98 17.23 17.27 -5.88
C LYS A 98 16.93 17.88 -4.51
N THR A 99 15.72 18.36 -4.30
CA THR A 99 15.36 19.08 -3.06
C THR A 99 14.62 18.22 -2.06
N HIS A 100 14.13 17.03 -2.47
CA HIS A 100 13.21 16.17 -1.72
C HIS A 100 11.88 16.86 -1.33
N GLN A 101 11.62 18.05 -1.86
CA GLN A 101 10.40 18.80 -1.54
C GLN A 101 9.32 18.53 -2.59
N TRP A 102 8.18 18.06 -2.12
CA TRP A 102 7.03 17.81 -2.97
C TRP A 102 6.10 19.01 -3.01
N PRO A 103 5.52 19.35 -4.19
CA PRO A 103 4.43 20.32 -4.23
C PRO A 103 3.28 19.88 -3.31
N GLN A 104 2.69 20.82 -2.57
CA GLN A 104 1.61 20.50 -1.62
C GLN A 104 0.41 19.84 -2.33
N ASP A 105 0.07 20.31 -3.52
CA ASP A 105 -1.03 19.72 -4.32
C ASP A 105 -0.79 18.25 -4.71
N TRP A 106 0.49 17.82 -4.75
CA TRP A 106 0.84 16.43 -5.04
C TRP A 106 0.75 15.53 -3.80
N LYS A 107 0.68 16.12 -2.61
CA LYS A 107 0.44 15.44 -1.34
C LYS A 107 -1.04 15.32 -1.00
N ARG A 108 -1.92 15.95 -1.78
CA ARG A 108 -3.37 15.96 -1.57
C ARG A 108 -4.06 14.80 -2.29
N SER A 109 -5.02 14.19 -1.60
CA SER A 109 -5.82 13.08 -2.12
C SER A 109 -7.31 13.33 -1.95
N VAL A 110 -8.09 12.99 -2.96
CA VAL A 110 -9.56 12.95 -2.83
C VAL A 110 -9.99 11.51 -2.66
N PHE A 111 -10.51 11.18 -1.50
CA PHE A 111 -11.01 9.85 -1.20
C PHE A 111 -12.44 9.66 -1.70
N ILE A 112 -12.63 8.65 -2.53
CA ILE A 112 -13.94 8.21 -3.00
C ILE A 112 -14.32 6.95 -2.23
N PRO A 113 -15.35 6.99 -1.38
CA PRO A 113 -15.79 5.82 -0.63
C PRO A 113 -16.54 4.85 -1.53
N ILE A 114 -16.14 3.59 -1.50
CA ILE A 114 -16.77 2.48 -2.21
C ILE A 114 -17.36 1.52 -1.17
N PRO A 115 -18.67 1.26 -1.19
CA PRO A 115 -19.27 0.33 -0.24
C PRO A 115 -18.78 -1.11 -0.51
N LYS A 116 -18.41 -1.82 0.55
CA LYS A 116 -18.21 -3.27 0.51
C LYS A 116 -19.56 -3.97 0.38
N LYS A 117 -19.56 -5.24 -0.04
CA LYS A 117 -20.77 -6.07 0.01
C LYS A 117 -21.21 -6.20 1.48
N GLY A 118 -22.45 -5.82 1.78
CA GLY A 118 -23.01 -5.91 3.13
C GLY A 118 -23.69 -4.62 3.58
N ASN A 119 -23.67 -4.38 4.89
CA ASN A 119 -24.38 -3.28 5.51
C ASN A 119 -23.62 -1.94 5.31
N ALA A 120 -24.19 -1.02 4.57
CA ALA A 120 -23.64 0.33 4.35
C ALA A 120 -23.78 1.28 5.56
N LYS A 121 -24.13 0.75 6.76
CA LYS A 121 -24.39 1.54 7.97
C LYS A 121 -23.14 1.98 8.72
N GLU A 122 -21.98 1.36 8.43
CA GLU A 122 -20.75 1.62 9.17
C GLU A 122 -19.63 2.06 8.24
N CYS A 123 -18.82 3.03 8.69
CA CYS A 123 -17.61 3.46 7.95
C CYS A 123 -16.65 2.30 7.69
N SER A 124 -16.60 1.29 8.56
CA SER A 124 -15.82 0.08 8.41
C SER A 124 -16.18 -0.73 7.16
N ASN A 125 -17.40 -0.62 6.68
CA ASN A 125 -17.91 -1.31 5.50
C ASN A 125 -17.63 -0.58 4.17
N TYR A 126 -16.80 0.44 4.21
CA TYR A 126 -16.32 1.12 3.02
C TYR A 126 -14.80 0.93 2.88
N HIS A 127 -14.35 0.88 1.67
CA HIS A 127 -12.95 1.14 1.32
C HIS A 127 -12.88 2.40 0.48
N THR A 128 -11.81 3.16 0.64
CA THR A 128 -11.61 4.40 -0.10
C THR A 128 -10.65 4.18 -1.24
N ILE A 129 -10.93 4.81 -2.37
CA ILE A 129 -9.97 4.94 -3.48
C ILE A 129 -9.45 6.36 -3.46
N ALA A 130 -8.13 6.52 -3.39
CA ALA A 130 -7.48 7.81 -3.46
C ALA A 130 -7.35 8.27 -4.91
N LEU A 131 -7.91 9.42 -5.21
CA LEU A 131 -7.66 10.15 -6.45
C LEU A 131 -6.57 11.17 -6.19
N ILE A 132 -5.47 11.05 -6.91
CA ILE A 132 -4.31 11.94 -6.87
C ILE A 132 -4.08 12.56 -8.23
N SER A 133 -3.38 13.69 -8.30
CA SER A 133 -3.04 14.38 -9.54
C SER A 133 -2.34 13.45 -10.53
N HIS A 134 -2.65 13.58 -11.82
CA HIS A 134 -1.98 12.79 -12.84
C HIS A 134 -0.51 13.19 -13.03
N ALA A 135 -0.16 14.45 -12.76
CA ALA A 135 1.22 14.90 -12.75
C ALA A 135 2.02 14.19 -11.63
N SER A 136 1.46 14.12 -10.42
CA SER A 136 2.06 13.36 -9.32
C SER A 136 2.27 11.88 -9.68
N LYS A 137 1.31 11.26 -10.38
CA LYS A 137 1.42 9.86 -10.81
C LYS A 137 2.64 9.61 -11.70
N VAL A 138 3.10 10.58 -12.47
CA VAL A 138 4.32 10.44 -13.29
C VAL A 138 5.53 10.20 -12.40
N MET A 139 5.74 11.05 -11.39
CA MET A 139 6.84 10.89 -10.44
C MET A 139 6.72 9.58 -9.64
N LEU A 140 5.51 9.23 -9.19
CA LEU A 140 5.27 7.98 -8.47
C LEU A 140 5.56 6.73 -9.32
N LYS A 141 5.31 6.80 -10.64
CA LYS A 141 5.67 5.72 -11.57
C LYS A 141 7.17 5.53 -11.70
N ILE A 142 7.93 6.62 -11.77
CA ILE A 142 9.39 6.57 -11.81
C ILE A 142 9.92 5.96 -10.50
N LEU A 143 9.43 6.44 -9.35
CA LEU A 143 9.80 5.87 -8.05
C LEU A 143 9.43 4.39 -7.94
N GLN A 144 8.24 4.00 -8.40
CA GLN A 144 7.82 2.60 -8.43
C GLN A 144 8.80 1.73 -9.23
N ALA A 145 9.21 2.20 -10.41
CA ALA A 145 10.13 1.44 -11.26
C ALA A 145 11.50 1.26 -10.59
N ARG A 146 12.00 2.29 -9.91
CA ARG A 146 13.28 2.23 -9.17
C ARG A 146 13.18 1.34 -7.93
N LEU A 147 12.13 1.47 -7.12
CA LEU A 147 11.88 0.61 -5.97
C LEU A 147 11.67 -0.86 -6.36
N GLN A 148 11.06 -1.12 -7.54
CA GLN A 148 10.80 -2.48 -7.99
C GLN A 148 12.07 -3.31 -8.18
N GLN A 149 13.21 -2.70 -8.44
CA GLN A 149 14.50 -3.39 -8.57
C GLN A 149 14.89 -4.02 -7.22
N TYR A 150 14.76 -3.26 -6.13
CA TYR A 150 15.03 -3.75 -4.77
C TYR A 150 14.00 -4.79 -4.32
N LEU A 151 12.73 -4.53 -4.60
CA LEU A 151 11.65 -5.47 -4.29
C LEU A 151 11.81 -6.83 -4.95
N ASN A 152 12.21 -6.86 -6.21
CA ASN A 152 12.38 -8.12 -6.93
C ASN A 152 13.48 -8.99 -6.33
N HIS A 153 14.49 -8.37 -5.75
CA HIS A 153 15.59 -9.06 -5.08
C HIS A 153 15.18 -9.60 -3.69
N GLU A 154 14.43 -8.81 -2.93
CA GLU A 154 14.12 -9.09 -1.51
C GLU A 154 12.79 -9.83 -1.28
N SER A 155 11.88 -9.79 -2.26
CA SER A 155 10.56 -10.42 -2.08
C SER A 155 10.64 -11.94 -2.12
N PRO A 156 10.23 -12.64 -1.06
CA PRO A 156 10.26 -14.09 -1.01
C PRO A 156 9.28 -14.72 -2.02
N ASP A 157 9.53 -15.97 -2.38
CA ASP A 157 8.68 -16.71 -3.32
C ASP A 157 7.24 -16.93 -2.82
N VAL A 158 7.06 -16.86 -1.51
CA VAL A 158 5.76 -17.04 -0.86
C VAL A 158 4.79 -15.86 -1.08
N GLN A 159 5.29 -14.64 -1.38
CA GLN A 159 4.46 -13.50 -1.74
C GLN A 159 4.22 -13.49 -3.25
N ALA A 160 2.96 -13.58 -3.66
CA ALA A 160 2.55 -13.51 -5.07
C ALA A 160 1.78 -12.22 -5.42
N GLY A 161 1.26 -11.50 -4.42
CA GLY A 161 0.53 -10.26 -4.64
C GLY A 161 1.39 -9.15 -5.22
N PHE A 162 0.86 -8.42 -6.20
CA PHE A 162 1.51 -7.29 -6.86
C PHE A 162 2.87 -7.62 -7.53
N ARG A 163 3.13 -8.88 -7.83
CA ARG A 163 4.35 -9.34 -8.52
C ARG A 163 4.05 -9.74 -9.96
N LYS A 164 4.89 -9.29 -10.89
CA LYS A 164 4.76 -9.65 -12.30
C LYS A 164 4.99 -11.16 -12.49
N GLY A 165 4.09 -11.81 -13.20
CA GLY A 165 4.18 -13.25 -13.52
C GLY A 165 3.76 -14.19 -12.38
N LYS A 166 3.28 -13.65 -11.23
CA LYS A 166 2.70 -14.43 -10.14
C LYS A 166 1.23 -14.07 -9.94
N GLY A 167 0.41 -15.03 -9.55
CA GLY A 167 -1.03 -14.82 -9.35
C GLY A 167 -1.65 -15.78 -8.35
N THR A 168 -2.93 -15.62 -8.07
CA THR A 168 -3.70 -16.49 -7.18
C THR A 168 -3.67 -17.96 -7.64
N ARG A 169 -3.63 -18.21 -8.96
CA ARG A 169 -3.54 -19.57 -9.51
C ARG A 169 -2.27 -20.29 -9.06
N ASP A 170 -1.14 -19.59 -8.96
CA ASP A 170 0.13 -20.16 -8.51
C ASP A 170 0.04 -20.55 -7.04
N GLN A 171 -0.59 -19.70 -6.20
CA GLN A 171 -0.82 -19.99 -4.78
C GLN A 171 -1.75 -21.18 -4.59
N ILE A 172 -2.86 -21.24 -5.33
CA ILE A 172 -3.79 -22.38 -5.31
C ILE A 172 -3.08 -23.68 -5.73
N ALA A 173 -2.28 -23.64 -6.80
CA ALA A 173 -1.52 -24.81 -7.25
C ALA A 173 -0.49 -25.26 -6.20
N THR A 174 0.10 -24.31 -5.47
CA THR A 174 1.03 -24.61 -4.37
C THR A 174 0.30 -25.27 -3.20
N ILE A 175 -0.85 -24.74 -2.76
CA ILE A 175 -1.68 -25.35 -1.71
C ILE A 175 -2.11 -26.79 -2.12
N HIS A 176 -2.56 -27.00 -3.36
CA HIS A 176 -2.93 -28.33 -3.85
C HIS A 176 -1.75 -29.32 -3.79
N ARG A 177 -0.54 -28.86 -4.18
CA ARG A 177 0.67 -29.68 -4.07
C ARG A 177 1.00 -30.04 -2.63
N ILE A 178 0.85 -29.10 -1.70
CA ILE A 178 1.09 -29.29 -0.27
C ILE A 178 0.10 -30.35 0.28
N ILE A 179 -1.19 -30.18 0.01
CA ILE A 179 -2.24 -31.13 0.44
C ILE A 179 -1.97 -32.53 -0.13
N LYS A 180 -1.62 -32.63 -1.42
CA LYS A 180 -1.30 -33.92 -2.06
C LYS A 180 -0.11 -34.59 -1.36
N LYS A 181 0.96 -33.83 -1.09
CA LYS A 181 2.15 -34.37 -0.41
C LYS A 181 1.85 -34.81 1.02
N ALA A 182 1.08 -34.02 1.78
CA ALA A 182 0.69 -34.43 3.13
C ALA A 182 -0.10 -35.75 3.14
N ARG A 183 -1.01 -35.93 2.18
CA ARG A 183 -1.75 -37.21 2.03
C ARG A 183 -0.83 -38.37 1.67
N GLU A 184 0.12 -38.17 0.75
CA GLU A 184 1.11 -39.20 0.37
C GLU A 184 1.95 -39.62 1.59
N PHE A 185 2.32 -38.70 2.47
CA PHE A 185 3.14 -38.98 3.65
C PHE A 185 2.33 -39.19 4.94
N GLN A 186 1.00 -39.23 4.86
CA GLN A 186 0.08 -39.41 5.99
C GLN A 186 0.34 -38.37 7.13
N LYS A 187 0.66 -37.12 6.75
CA LYS A 187 0.90 -36.02 7.67
C LYS A 187 -0.34 -35.14 7.80
N ASN A 188 -0.61 -34.71 9.03
CA ASN A 188 -1.63 -33.69 9.27
C ASN A 188 -1.14 -32.33 8.79
N ILE A 189 -2.06 -31.52 8.28
CA ILE A 189 -1.83 -30.11 7.97
C ILE A 189 -2.91 -29.26 8.62
N TYR A 190 -2.47 -28.21 9.28
CA TYR A 190 -3.33 -27.19 9.85
C TYR A 190 -3.17 -25.91 9.02
N PHE A 191 -4.28 -25.36 8.54
CA PHE A 191 -4.32 -24.11 7.81
C PHE A 191 -4.98 -23.01 8.66
N CYS A 192 -4.43 -21.79 8.58
CA CYS A 192 -5.09 -20.60 9.06
C CYS A 192 -5.08 -19.55 7.96
N PHE A 193 -6.26 -19.09 7.59
CA PHE A 193 -6.45 -18.01 6.63
C PHE A 193 -6.67 -16.70 7.40
N ILE A 194 -5.87 -15.69 7.11
CA ILE A 194 -5.96 -14.37 7.72
C ILE A 194 -6.37 -13.37 6.66
N ASP A 195 -7.51 -12.74 6.89
CA ASP A 195 -8.03 -11.60 6.14
C ASP A 195 -7.86 -10.35 7.00
N TYR A 196 -7.02 -9.43 6.57
CA TYR A 196 -6.74 -8.20 7.32
C TYR A 196 -7.76 -7.12 6.98
N ALA A 197 -8.44 -6.61 7.99
CA ALA A 197 -9.34 -5.48 7.82
C ALA A 197 -8.55 -4.19 7.57
N LYS A 198 -8.73 -3.55 6.40
CA LYS A 198 -8.15 -2.24 6.06
C LYS A 198 -6.62 -2.14 6.26
N VAL A 199 -5.90 -3.18 5.94
CA VAL A 199 -4.45 -3.27 6.21
C VAL A 199 -3.64 -2.15 5.57
N PHE A 200 -4.04 -1.67 4.39
CA PHE A 200 -3.39 -0.53 3.72
C PHE A 200 -3.54 0.76 4.54
N ASP A 201 -4.69 0.97 5.17
CA ASP A 201 -4.98 2.15 5.99
C ASP A 201 -4.27 2.10 7.35
N CYS A 202 -3.76 0.92 7.76
CA CYS A 202 -3.13 0.69 9.05
C CYS A 202 -1.59 0.65 9.03
N VAL A 203 -0.95 0.80 7.87
CA VAL A 203 0.51 0.79 7.74
C VAL A 203 1.13 1.87 8.62
N ASP A 204 2.01 1.48 9.53
CA ASP A 204 2.77 2.39 10.36
C ASP A 204 3.96 2.95 9.57
N HIS A 205 4.02 4.27 9.40
CA HIS A 205 5.07 4.91 8.61
C HIS A 205 6.46 4.67 9.21
N ASN A 206 6.63 4.71 10.54
CA ASN A 206 7.94 4.48 11.17
C ASN A 206 8.46 3.05 10.93
N LYS A 207 7.57 2.07 11.02
CA LYS A 207 7.91 0.68 10.65
C LYS A 207 8.20 0.55 9.15
N LEU A 208 7.48 1.29 8.32
CA LEU A 208 7.73 1.31 6.87
C LEU A 208 9.14 1.85 6.58
N TRP A 209 9.56 2.95 7.24
CA TRP A 209 10.91 3.50 7.05
C TRP A 209 12.01 2.54 7.51
N LYS A 210 11.79 1.84 8.62
CA LYS A 210 12.71 0.77 9.06
C LYS A 210 12.80 -0.35 8.04
N SER A 211 11.68 -0.79 7.51
CA SER A 211 11.62 -1.81 6.46
C SER A 211 12.41 -1.40 5.23
N LEU A 212 12.26 -0.16 4.73
CA LEU A 212 12.99 0.34 3.58
C LEU A 212 14.51 0.31 3.83
N LYS A 213 14.94 0.74 5.02
CA LYS A 213 16.35 0.76 5.41
C LYS A 213 16.94 -0.65 5.51
N GLU A 214 16.23 -1.59 6.14
CA GLU A 214 16.68 -2.99 6.27
C GLU A 214 16.71 -3.73 4.92
N THR A 215 15.86 -3.34 3.98
CA THR A 215 15.84 -3.85 2.60
C THR A 215 16.98 -3.29 1.75
N GLY A 216 17.80 -2.39 2.30
CA GLY A 216 18.93 -1.78 1.58
C GLY A 216 18.50 -0.76 0.51
N ILE A 217 17.29 -0.21 0.63
CA ILE A 217 16.83 0.89 -0.24
C ILE A 217 17.64 2.14 0.11
N PRO A 218 18.22 2.82 -0.91
CA PRO A 218 19.04 4.01 -0.70
C PRO A 218 18.34 5.10 0.11
N ASP A 219 19.09 5.78 0.97
CA ASP A 219 18.58 6.86 1.81
C ASP A 219 17.88 7.95 0.98
N HIS A 220 18.41 8.26 -0.19
CA HIS A 220 17.80 9.22 -1.12
C HIS A 220 16.34 8.87 -1.47
N LEU A 221 16.06 7.61 -1.85
CA LEU A 221 14.69 7.16 -2.13
C LEU A 221 13.83 7.13 -0.87
N THR A 222 14.40 6.73 0.26
CA THR A 222 13.70 6.71 1.55
C THR A 222 13.29 8.12 1.98
N HIS A 223 14.17 9.11 1.84
CA HIS A 223 13.87 10.52 2.13
C HIS A 223 12.79 11.09 1.21
N LEU A 224 12.85 10.80 -0.09
CA LEU A 224 11.79 11.18 -1.02
C LEU A 224 10.41 10.63 -0.60
N LEU A 225 10.37 9.36 -0.19
CA LEU A 225 9.14 8.75 0.27
C LEU A 225 8.67 9.35 1.60
N ARG A 226 9.56 9.52 2.58
CA ARG A 226 9.21 10.19 3.85
C ARG A 226 8.58 11.56 3.63
N ASN A 227 9.20 12.39 2.79
CA ASN A 227 8.70 13.73 2.49
C ASN A 227 7.40 13.72 1.66
N LEU A 228 7.14 12.67 0.88
CA LEU A 228 5.85 12.47 0.23
C LEU A 228 4.74 12.19 1.26
N TYR A 229 5.03 11.33 2.26
CA TYR A 229 4.06 10.95 3.28
C TYR A 229 3.93 11.97 4.41
N ALA A 230 4.95 12.82 4.60
CA ALA A 230 4.87 13.93 5.54
C ALA A 230 3.85 14.99 5.06
N ASP A 231 3.00 15.45 5.98
CA ASP A 231 1.98 16.48 5.72
C ASP A 231 1.02 16.16 4.57
N GLN A 232 0.73 14.86 4.37
CA GLN A 232 -0.31 14.46 3.43
C GLN A 232 -1.68 14.87 3.95
N GLU A 233 -2.50 15.36 3.03
CA GLU A 233 -3.88 15.76 3.31
C GLU A 233 -4.86 14.97 2.43
N ALA A 234 -6.01 14.67 2.98
CA ALA A 234 -7.11 14.12 2.21
C ALA A 234 -8.43 14.83 2.50
N THR A 235 -9.34 14.68 1.56
CA THR A 235 -10.76 15.01 1.72
C THR A 235 -11.60 13.85 1.21
N VAL A 236 -12.75 13.61 1.81
CA VAL A 236 -13.69 12.58 1.33
C VAL A 236 -14.73 13.25 0.46
N ARG A 237 -14.85 12.80 -0.79
CA ARG A 237 -15.88 13.29 -1.73
C ARG A 237 -16.96 12.22 -1.90
N THR A 238 -18.17 12.58 -1.58
CA THR A 238 -19.37 11.78 -1.86
C THR A 238 -20.16 12.40 -3.02
N GLY A 239 -21.25 11.77 -3.44
CA GLY A 239 -22.15 12.36 -4.44
C GLY A 239 -22.85 13.65 -3.98
N HIS A 240 -22.84 13.95 -2.68
CA HIS A 240 -23.62 15.02 -2.07
C HIS A 240 -22.77 16.07 -1.36
N ALA A 241 -21.58 15.69 -0.86
CA ALA A 241 -20.74 16.59 -0.07
C ALA A 241 -19.25 16.25 -0.21
N THR A 242 -18.42 17.21 0.19
CA THR A 242 -16.97 17.03 0.36
C THR A 242 -16.62 17.46 1.79
N THR A 243 -15.85 16.64 2.51
CA THR A 243 -15.39 16.98 3.87
C THR A 243 -14.35 18.10 3.83
N ASP A 244 -14.03 18.66 4.99
CA ASP A 244 -12.85 19.49 5.13
C ASP A 244 -11.58 18.64 4.94
N TRP A 245 -10.47 19.28 4.63
CA TRP A 245 -9.16 18.63 4.54
C TRP A 245 -8.72 18.16 5.92
N PHE A 246 -8.19 16.94 5.99
CA PHE A 246 -7.62 16.37 7.22
C PHE A 246 -6.25 15.78 6.92
N GLN A 247 -5.38 15.78 7.92
CA GLN A 247 -4.04 15.22 7.80
C GLN A 247 -4.05 13.70 7.95
N ILE A 248 -3.12 13.06 7.25
CA ILE A 248 -2.92 11.62 7.22
C ILE A 248 -1.60 11.30 7.90
N GLY A 249 -1.66 10.59 9.03
CA GLY A 249 -0.48 10.21 9.81
C GLY A 249 -0.06 8.74 9.66
N LYS A 250 -0.87 7.91 9.00
CA LYS A 250 -0.59 6.48 8.77
C LYS A 250 -1.30 5.96 7.52
N GLY A 251 -0.92 4.78 7.10
CA GLY A 251 -1.51 4.10 5.95
C GLY A 251 -0.79 4.40 4.64
N VAL A 252 -1.02 3.51 3.67
CA VAL A 252 -0.66 3.68 2.27
C VAL A 252 -1.95 3.62 1.46
N HIS A 253 -2.20 4.65 0.65
CA HIS A 253 -3.53 4.86 0.09
C HIS A 253 -3.87 3.85 -1.01
N GLN A 254 -5.02 3.20 -0.90
CA GLN A 254 -5.57 2.40 -1.99
C GLN A 254 -5.77 3.27 -3.24
N GLY A 255 -5.19 2.86 -4.37
CA GLY A 255 -5.19 3.62 -5.62
C GLY A 255 -3.94 4.46 -5.87
N CYS A 256 -3.07 4.64 -4.88
CA CYS A 256 -1.73 5.17 -5.11
C CYS A 256 -0.84 4.13 -5.78
N ILE A 257 -0.01 4.57 -6.72
CA ILE A 257 0.89 3.70 -7.49
C ILE A 257 1.94 3.00 -6.62
N LEU A 258 2.40 3.66 -5.54
CA LEU A 258 3.43 3.13 -4.65
C LEU A 258 2.88 2.20 -3.58
N SER A 259 1.58 2.26 -3.27
CA SER A 259 1.01 1.52 -2.14
C SER A 259 1.23 0.01 -2.20
N PRO A 260 1.12 -0.66 -3.37
CA PRO A 260 1.45 -2.08 -3.47
C PRO A 260 2.89 -2.42 -3.11
N CYS A 261 3.84 -1.58 -3.55
CA CYS A 261 5.26 -1.73 -3.24
C CYS A 261 5.53 -1.54 -1.75
N SER A 262 5.07 -0.41 -1.20
CA SER A 262 5.24 -0.05 0.20
C SER A 262 4.61 -1.09 1.13
N PHE A 263 3.42 -1.57 0.76
CA PHE A 263 2.75 -2.62 1.52
C PHE A 263 3.53 -3.94 1.52
N ASN A 264 4.02 -4.40 0.36
CA ASN A 264 4.80 -5.64 0.30
C ASN A 264 6.06 -5.58 1.14
N LEU A 265 6.78 -4.44 1.14
CA LEU A 265 7.94 -4.22 2.00
C LEU A 265 7.57 -4.25 3.48
N TYR A 266 6.51 -3.54 3.85
CA TYR A 266 6.02 -3.51 5.21
C TYR A 266 5.58 -4.89 5.70
N ALA A 267 4.82 -5.63 4.90
CA ALA A 267 4.36 -6.98 5.23
C ALA A 267 5.54 -7.94 5.40
N GLU A 268 6.56 -7.83 4.53
CA GLU A 268 7.78 -8.63 4.63
C GLU A 268 8.55 -8.34 5.91
N TYR A 269 8.71 -7.06 6.27
CA TYR A 269 9.32 -6.64 7.51
C TYR A 269 8.62 -7.24 8.74
N ILE A 270 7.29 -7.18 8.80
CA ILE A 270 6.50 -7.79 9.88
C ILE A 270 6.75 -9.30 9.97
N MET A 271 6.73 -10.00 8.83
CA MET A 271 6.90 -11.45 8.81
C MET A 271 8.31 -11.88 9.20
N ARG A 272 9.35 -11.13 8.82
CA ARG A 272 10.74 -11.37 9.25
C ARG A 272 10.87 -11.15 10.76
N ASN A 273 10.34 -10.08 11.31
CA ASN A 273 10.39 -9.80 12.75
C ASN A 273 9.62 -10.82 13.58
N ALA A 274 8.54 -11.38 13.03
CA ALA A 274 7.85 -12.51 13.66
C ALA A 274 8.67 -13.82 13.64
N GLY A 275 9.86 -13.82 13.04
CA GLY A 275 10.76 -14.98 12.96
C GLY A 275 10.21 -16.12 12.11
N LEU A 276 9.39 -15.81 11.11
CA LEU A 276 8.80 -16.83 10.23
C LEU A 276 9.81 -17.44 9.27
N ASP A 277 10.87 -16.72 8.91
CA ASP A 277 11.94 -17.21 8.04
C ASP A 277 12.89 -18.14 8.79
N GLU A 278 13.06 -17.96 10.10
CA GLU A 278 13.89 -18.79 10.99
C GLU A 278 13.11 -19.95 11.64
N ALA A 279 11.77 -19.90 11.56
CA ALA A 279 10.96 -20.94 12.16
C ALA A 279 11.17 -22.26 11.43
N GLN A 280 11.61 -23.29 12.17
CA GLN A 280 11.59 -24.69 11.69
C GLN A 280 10.14 -25.20 11.55
N ALA A 281 9.15 -24.40 11.90
CA ALA A 281 7.72 -24.65 11.79
C ALA A 281 7.28 -24.50 10.32
N GLY A 282 6.49 -25.45 9.83
CA GLY A 282 5.96 -25.42 8.47
C GLY A 282 6.03 -26.79 7.79
N MET A 283 5.43 -26.87 6.62
CA MET A 283 5.44 -28.10 5.83
C MET A 283 6.76 -28.28 5.08
N LYS A 284 7.43 -29.41 5.34
CA LYS A 284 8.62 -29.80 4.57
C LYS A 284 8.19 -30.38 3.22
N ILE A 285 8.51 -29.66 2.14
CA ILE A 285 8.31 -30.13 0.78
C ILE A 285 9.68 -30.19 0.10
N ALA A 286 10.14 -31.41 -0.14
CA ALA A 286 11.50 -31.67 -0.59
C ALA A 286 12.53 -31.03 0.39
N TRP A 287 13.29 -30.04 -0.05
CA TRP A 287 14.33 -29.34 0.70
C TRP A 287 13.88 -27.99 1.25
N ARG A 288 12.62 -27.58 1.01
CA ARG A 288 12.06 -26.29 1.49
C ARG A 288 11.04 -26.51 2.59
N ILE A 289 11.04 -25.61 3.56
CA ILE A 289 9.98 -25.46 4.58
C ILE A 289 9.09 -24.32 4.11
N ILE A 290 7.79 -24.58 3.98
CA ILE A 290 6.81 -23.57 3.63
C ILE A 290 5.86 -23.44 4.82
N SER A 291 5.96 -22.31 5.53
CA SER A 291 5.11 -21.99 6.68
C SER A 291 3.95 -21.07 6.35
N ASN A 292 4.08 -20.31 5.26
CA ASN A 292 3.07 -19.34 4.84
C ASN A 292 3.02 -19.19 3.32
N LEU A 293 1.89 -18.73 2.81
CA LEU A 293 1.68 -18.23 1.45
C LEU A 293 0.93 -16.92 1.53
N ARG A 294 1.32 -15.95 0.70
CA ARG A 294 0.76 -14.60 0.73
C ARG A 294 0.35 -14.13 -0.65
N TYR A 295 -0.81 -13.48 -0.72
CA TYR A 295 -1.27 -12.79 -1.92
C TYR A 295 -1.75 -11.38 -1.51
N ALA A 296 -0.88 -10.40 -1.62
CA ALA A 296 -1.08 -9.06 -1.06
C ALA A 296 -1.30 -9.15 0.47
N ASP A 297 -2.48 -8.78 0.92
CA ASP A 297 -2.94 -8.84 2.31
C ASP A 297 -3.43 -10.22 2.74
N ASP A 298 -3.95 -11.04 1.83
CA ASP A 298 -4.35 -12.40 2.16
C ASP A 298 -3.15 -13.25 2.56
N THR A 299 -3.18 -13.77 3.78
CA THR A 299 -2.11 -14.62 4.32
C THR A 299 -2.66 -15.98 4.74
N THR A 300 -1.98 -17.05 4.34
CA THR A 300 -2.30 -18.41 4.75
C THR A 300 -1.12 -19.01 5.47
N PHE A 301 -1.29 -19.39 6.74
CA PHE A 301 -0.31 -20.18 7.49
C PHE A 301 -0.57 -21.65 7.36
N MET A 302 0.52 -22.45 7.36
CA MET A 302 0.48 -23.92 7.19
C MET A 302 1.53 -24.55 8.08
N VAL A 303 1.11 -25.47 8.94
CA VAL A 303 1.98 -26.18 9.89
C VAL A 303 1.54 -27.64 10.07
N GLU A 304 2.39 -28.44 10.73
CA GLU A 304 2.11 -29.86 11.00
C GLU A 304 1.36 -30.08 12.33
N SER A 305 1.28 -29.06 13.23
CA SER A 305 0.55 -29.15 14.52
C SER A 305 -0.25 -27.88 14.86
N GLU A 306 -1.25 -28.03 15.72
CA GLU A 306 -2.08 -26.90 16.19
C GLU A 306 -1.27 -25.96 17.10
N GLU A 307 -0.37 -26.51 17.90
CA GLU A 307 0.49 -25.76 18.82
C GLU A 307 1.43 -24.82 18.05
N GLU A 308 2.03 -25.33 16.97
CA GLU A 308 2.85 -24.52 16.06
C GLU A 308 2.03 -23.38 15.45
N LEU A 309 0.79 -23.66 15.03
CA LEU A 309 -0.08 -22.64 14.43
C LEU A 309 -0.40 -21.53 15.45
N LYS A 310 -0.75 -21.90 16.68
CA LYS A 310 -1.00 -20.93 17.76
C LYS A 310 0.24 -20.09 18.05
N SER A 311 1.42 -20.71 18.10
CA SER A 311 2.69 -20.01 18.32
C SER A 311 2.99 -18.99 17.23
N LEU A 312 2.83 -19.35 15.93
CA LEU A 312 3.02 -18.46 14.80
C LEU A 312 2.04 -17.27 14.84
N LEU A 313 0.76 -17.55 15.09
CA LEU A 313 -0.27 -16.51 15.17
C LEU A 313 0.01 -15.50 16.29
N MET A 314 0.47 -15.98 17.47
CA MET A 314 0.82 -15.08 18.57
C MET A 314 2.02 -14.20 18.27
N LYS A 315 3.02 -14.69 17.54
CA LYS A 315 4.17 -13.89 17.10
C LYS A 315 3.73 -12.79 16.14
N VAL A 316 3.00 -13.16 15.09
CA VAL A 316 2.52 -12.20 14.08
C VAL A 316 1.57 -11.15 14.69
N LYS A 317 0.68 -11.56 15.60
CA LYS A 317 -0.22 -10.64 16.30
C LYS A 317 0.54 -9.58 17.10
N LYS A 318 1.62 -9.97 17.79
CA LYS A 318 2.45 -9.03 18.57
C LYS A 318 3.04 -7.92 17.70
N ASP A 319 3.48 -8.25 16.49
CA ASP A 319 4.16 -7.28 15.62
C ASP A 319 3.17 -6.41 14.81
N LEU A 320 1.96 -6.92 14.56
CA LEU A 320 0.91 -6.17 13.88
C LEU A 320 0.22 -5.13 14.77
N HIS A 321 0.35 -5.20 16.11
CA HIS A 321 -0.39 -4.36 17.06
C HIS A 321 -1.92 -4.40 16.86
N VAL A 322 -2.47 -5.58 16.51
CA VAL A 322 -3.92 -5.81 16.32
C VAL A 322 -4.50 -6.59 17.50
#